data_eb0af34ff0464d915077c96c00bf2b93
#
_entry.id   eb0af34ff0464d915077c96c00bf2b93
#
_cell.length_a   1.000
_cell.length_b   1.000
_cell.length_c   1.000
_cell.angle_alpha   90.00
_cell.angle_beta   90.00
_cell.angle_gamma   90.00
#
_symmetry.space_group_name_H-M   'P 1'
#
loop_
_entity.id
_entity.type
_entity.pdbx_description
1 polymer ?
#
loop_
_entity_poly.entity_id
_entity_poly.type
_entity_poly.pdbx_seq_one_letter_code
_entity_poly.pdbx_strand_id
1 'polypeptide(L)'
;MSREEKLDILRRVDKVARAADKRVQEVSASLSGVYELILVAATDGTLAADVRPLVRLSISVQVDEDGKRERGSSGGGGRFGYDWFLGDVDGEARADAWAKEAVRMALVNLNAVAAPAGSLPVVLGAGWPGVLLHEAVGHGLEGDFNRRGTSVFSGQIGQLVSSELCTVVDDGTMRDRRGSVAIDDEGTPGQYNVLIENGVLKGYMQDKLNARLMGVAPTGNGRR
;
A
#
# COMPACT_ATOMS: atom_id res chain seq x y z
N MET A 1 -20.19 -8.28 -9.83
CA MET A 1 -19.50 -9.45 -10.44
C MET A 1 -19.92 -10.70 -9.71
N SER A 2 -20.40 -11.70 -10.43
CA SER A 2 -20.84 -13.00 -9.91
C SER A 2 -19.65 -13.84 -9.43
N ARG A 3 -19.92 -14.96 -8.75
CA ARG A 3 -18.87 -15.90 -8.35
C ARG A 3 -18.15 -16.49 -9.57
N GLU A 4 -18.89 -16.82 -10.63
CA GLU A 4 -18.31 -17.42 -11.84
C GLU A 4 -17.37 -16.43 -12.57
N GLU A 5 -17.79 -15.20 -12.74
CA GLU A 5 -16.94 -14.15 -13.34
C GLU A 5 -15.64 -13.92 -12.55
N LYS A 6 -15.69 -14.05 -11.22
CA LYS A 6 -14.48 -13.97 -10.38
C LYS A 6 -13.55 -15.17 -10.59
N LEU A 7 -14.12 -16.37 -10.72
CA LEU A 7 -13.35 -17.58 -11.04
C LEU A 7 -12.73 -17.51 -12.44
N ASP A 8 -13.39 -16.88 -13.39
CA ASP A 8 -12.85 -16.70 -14.74
C ASP A 8 -11.62 -15.79 -14.75
N ILE A 9 -11.53 -14.78 -13.88
CA ILE A 9 -10.30 -13.98 -13.69
C ILE A 9 -9.16 -14.90 -13.23
N LEU A 10 -9.39 -15.77 -12.24
CA LEU A 10 -8.36 -16.68 -11.73
C LEU A 10 -7.92 -17.71 -12.77
N ARG A 11 -8.87 -18.31 -13.50
CA ARG A 11 -8.59 -19.24 -14.60
C ARG A 11 -7.78 -18.59 -15.72
N ARG A 12 -8.12 -17.34 -16.04
CA ARG A 12 -7.40 -16.54 -17.03
C ARG A 12 -5.94 -16.31 -16.59
N VAL A 13 -5.72 -15.92 -15.36
CA VAL A 13 -4.38 -15.72 -14.76
C VAL A 13 -3.55 -17.02 -14.84
N ASP A 14 -4.12 -18.16 -14.43
CA ASP A 14 -3.44 -19.46 -14.51
C ASP A 14 -3.05 -19.80 -15.95
N LYS A 15 -3.99 -19.66 -16.89
CA LYS A 15 -3.76 -19.93 -18.32
C LYS A 15 -2.64 -19.03 -18.89
N VAL A 16 -2.67 -17.74 -18.61
CA VAL A 16 -1.68 -16.78 -19.11
C VAL A 16 -0.30 -17.06 -18.53
N ALA A 17 -0.21 -17.31 -17.22
CA ALA A 17 1.05 -17.61 -16.56
C ALA A 17 1.69 -18.91 -17.12
N ARG A 18 0.91 -19.98 -17.28
CA ARG A 18 1.40 -21.25 -17.87
C ARG A 18 1.82 -21.14 -19.32
N ALA A 19 1.14 -20.26 -20.08
CA ALA A 19 1.49 -20.02 -21.48
C ALA A 19 2.72 -19.15 -21.66
N ALA A 20 3.12 -18.37 -20.65
CA ALA A 20 4.22 -17.43 -20.76
C ALA A 20 5.61 -18.11 -20.79
N ASP A 21 5.79 -19.24 -20.09
CA ASP A 21 7.04 -20.00 -20.13
C ASP A 21 6.81 -21.49 -19.76
N LYS A 22 7.47 -22.40 -20.49
CA LYS A 22 7.37 -23.86 -20.31
C LYS A 22 7.90 -24.36 -18.96
N ARG A 23 8.73 -23.57 -18.26
CA ARG A 23 9.28 -23.90 -16.95
C ARG A 23 8.30 -23.65 -15.81
N VAL A 24 7.15 -23.03 -16.07
CA VAL A 24 6.10 -22.82 -15.07
C VAL A 24 5.51 -24.17 -14.63
N GLN A 25 5.71 -24.52 -13.36
CA GLN A 25 5.20 -25.75 -12.76
C GLN A 25 3.93 -25.50 -11.93
N GLU A 26 3.93 -24.45 -11.13
CA GLU A 26 2.83 -24.12 -10.24
C GLU A 26 2.41 -22.65 -10.40
N VAL A 27 1.12 -22.43 -10.41
CA VAL A 27 0.50 -21.09 -10.37
C VAL A 27 -0.49 -21.05 -9.22
N SER A 28 -0.30 -20.14 -8.30
CA SER A 28 -1.24 -19.85 -7.22
C SER A 28 -1.78 -18.43 -7.43
N ALA A 29 -3.09 -18.30 -7.56
CA ALA A 29 -3.75 -17.01 -7.70
C ALA A 29 -4.87 -16.88 -6.68
N SER A 30 -4.95 -15.73 -6.03
CA SER A 30 -6.03 -15.40 -5.10
C SER A 30 -6.64 -14.04 -5.41
N LEU A 31 -7.97 -13.99 -5.33
CA LEU A 31 -8.77 -12.80 -5.52
C LEU A 31 -9.59 -12.55 -4.25
N SER A 32 -9.36 -11.42 -3.61
CA SER A 32 -10.09 -11.01 -2.41
C SER A 32 -10.76 -9.66 -2.60
N GLY A 33 -11.82 -9.41 -1.85
CA GLY A 33 -12.45 -8.10 -1.83
C GLY A 33 -13.39 -7.93 -0.66
N VAL A 34 -13.47 -6.68 -0.23
CA VAL A 34 -14.37 -6.20 0.82
C VAL A 34 -15.15 -5.01 0.27
N TYR A 35 -16.39 -4.88 0.67
CA TYR A 35 -17.23 -3.71 0.38
C TYR A 35 -17.87 -3.27 1.69
N GLU A 36 -17.43 -2.14 2.21
CA GLU A 36 -17.88 -1.61 3.49
C GLU A 36 -18.73 -0.37 3.28
N LEU A 37 -19.83 -0.29 4.02
CA LEU A 37 -20.63 0.92 4.20
C LEU A 37 -20.34 1.43 5.62
N ILE A 38 -19.77 2.61 5.72
CA ILE A 38 -19.37 3.23 6.97
C ILE A 38 -20.35 4.35 7.29
N LEU A 39 -20.84 4.38 8.52
CA LEU A 39 -21.58 5.50 9.10
C LEU A 39 -20.96 5.85 10.45
N VAL A 40 -20.51 7.06 10.59
CA VAL A 40 -19.99 7.61 11.83
C VAL A 40 -21.00 8.62 12.38
N ALA A 41 -21.48 8.38 13.60
CA ALA A 41 -22.34 9.32 14.32
C ALA A 41 -21.78 9.51 15.73
N ALA A 42 -21.52 10.74 16.15
CA ALA A 42 -20.95 11.07 17.44
C ALA A 42 -21.71 12.20 18.13
N THR A 43 -21.56 12.29 19.46
CA THR A 43 -22.25 13.28 20.29
C THR A 43 -21.74 14.71 20.10
N ASP A 44 -20.61 14.88 19.44
CA ASP A 44 -20.08 16.20 19.02
C ASP A 44 -20.80 16.79 17.79
N GLY A 45 -21.81 16.08 17.25
CA GLY A 45 -22.56 16.46 16.06
C GLY A 45 -21.99 15.86 14.76
N THR A 46 -20.93 15.09 14.81
CA THR A 46 -20.38 14.39 13.63
C THR A 46 -21.42 13.41 13.10
N LEU A 47 -21.80 13.56 11.84
CA LEU A 47 -22.57 12.59 11.07
C LEU A 47 -21.93 12.48 9.67
N ALA A 48 -21.26 11.39 9.39
CA ALA A 48 -20.52 11.20 8.16
C ALA A 48 -20.64 9.76 7.66
N ALA A 49 -20.61 9.57 6.34
CA ALA A 49 -20.72 8.26 5.72
C ALA A 49 -19.66 8.09 4.62
N ASP A 50 -19.27 6.84 4.38
CA ASP A 50 -18.32 6.48 3.34
C ASP A 50 -18.67 5.10 2.74
N VAL A 51 -18.27 4.89 1.49
CA VAL A 51 -18.35 3.60 0.81
C VAL A 51 -16.93 3.18 0.45
N ARG A 52 -16.49 2.06 1.01
CA ARG A 52 -15.10 1.58 0.93
C ARG A 52 -15.00 0.24 0.20
N PRO A 53 -15.04 0.21 -1.14
CA PRO A 53 -14.65 -0.99 -1.87
C PRO A 53 -13.14 -1.21 -1.68
N LEU A 54 -12.73 -2.47 -1.65
CA LEU A 54 -11.31 -2.81 -1.61
C LEU A 54 -11.13 -4.18 -2.24
N VAL A 55 -10.33 -4.27 -3.29
CA VAL A 55 -10.04 -5.53 -3.98
C VAL A 55 -8.55 -5.77 -4.09
N ARG A 56 -8.17 -7.05 -4.15
CA ARG A 56 -6.78 -7.47 -4.36
C ARG A 56 -6.72 -8.75 -5.19
N LEU A 57 -5.84 -8.76 -6.18
CA LEU A 57 -5.36 -9.95 -6.88
C LEU A 57 -3.90 -10.19 -6.48
N SER A 58 -3.58 -11.41 -6.07
CA SER A 58 -2.21 -11.83 -5.76
C SER A 58 -1.91 -13.07 -6.58
N ILE A 59 -0.75 -13.09 -7.21
CA ILE A 59 -0.29 -14.16 -8.11
C ILE A 59 1.11 -14.58 -7.66
N SER A 60 1.32 -15.88 -7.50
CA SER A 60 2.63 -16.48 -7.25
C SER A 60 2.86 -17.61 -8.25
N VAL A 61 4.01 -17.63 -8.87
CA VAL A 61 4.40 -18.63 -9.87
C VAL A 61 5.68 -19.31 -9.41
N GLN A 62 5.72 -20.63 -9.54
CA GLN A 62 6.94 -21.41 -9.34
C GLN A 62 7.39 -21.95 -10.69
N VAL A 63 8.67 -21.76 -10.97
CA VAL A 63 9.37 -22.32 -12.14
C VAL A 63 10.38 -23.38 -11.70
N ASP A 64 10.67 -24.33 -12.58
CA ASP A 64 11.71 -25.35 -12.38
C ASP A 64 12.59 -25.41 -13.63
N GLU A 65 13.90 -25.38 -13.43
CA GLU A 65 14.90 -25.57 -14.48
C GLU A 65 16.05 -26.43 -13.92
N ASP A 66 16.19 -27.63 -14.44
CA ASP A 66 17.21 -28.59 -14.06
C ASP A 66 17.25 -28.87 -12.54
N GLY A 67 16.08 -28.91 -11.90
CA GLY A 67 15.91 -29.17 -10.46
C GLY A 67 16.10 -27.94 -9.59
N LYS A 68 16.47 -26.78 -10.15
CA LYS A 68 16.44 -25.50 -9.45
C LYS A 68 15.03 -24.92 -9.52
N ARG A 69 14.45 -24.65 -8.35
CA ARG A 69 13.11 -24.10 -8.20
C ARG A 69 13.16 -22.71 -7.64
N GLU A 70 12.47 -21.80 -8.31
CA GLU A 70 12.38 -20.42 -7.87
C GLU A 70 10.95 -19.90 -7.99
N ARG A 71 10.63 -18.87 -7.22
CA ARG A 71 9.33 -18.23 -7.21
C ARG A 71 9.41 -16.78 -7.64
N GLY A 72 8.34 -16.34 -8.31
CA GLY A 72 8.07 -14.95 -8.57
C GLY A 72 6.65 -14.62 -8.19
N SER A 73 6.40 -13.38 -7.83
CA SER A 73 5.07 -12.91 -7.47
C SER A 73 4.78 -11.53 -8.07
N SER A 74 3.52 -11.30 -8.35
CA SER A 74 3.00 -10.01 -8.79
C SER A 74 1.56 -9.85 -8.32
N GLY A 75 1.00 -8.68 -8.50
CA GLY A 75 -0.37 -8.37 -8.14
C GLY A 75 -0.51 -7.01 -7.52
N GLY A 76 -1.73 -6.73 -7.09
CA GLY A 76 -2.06 -5.45 -6.50
C GLY A 76 -3.55 -5.32 -6.25
N GLY A 77 -3.98 -4.12 -5.98
CA GLY A 77 -5.37 -3.81 -5.74
C GLY A 77 -5.54 -2.37 -5.28
N GLY A 78 -6.77 -2.03 -4.98
CA GLY A 78 -7.14 -0.69 -4.55
C GLY A 78 -8.62 -0.59 -4.29
N ARG A 79 -9.12 0.63 -4.24
CA ARG A 79 -10.53 0.93 -3.98
C ARG A 79 -11.34 0.91 -5.27
N PHE A 80 -11.48 -0.30 -5.84
CA PHE A 80 -12.16 -0.56 -7.11
C PHE A 80 -13.16 -1.70 -7.00
N GLY A 81 -13.88 -1.96 -8.12
CA GLY A 81 -14.54 -3.23 -8.39
C GLY A 81 -13.57 -4.27 -8.99
N TYR A 82 -14.01 -5.53 -9.06
CA TYR A 82 -13.18 -6.60 -9.64
C TYR A 82 -12.96 -6.47 -11.16
N ASP A 83 -13.82 -5.73 -11.86
CA ASP A 83 -13.70 -5.39 -13.28
C ASP A 83 -12.40 -4.63 -13.59
N TRP A 84 -11.86 -3.92 -12.63
CA TRP A 84 -10.58 -3.22 -12.74
C TRP A 84 -9.42 -4.13 -13.16
N PHE A 85 -9.44 -5.41 -12.76
CA PHE A 85 -8.41 -6.38 -13.15
C PHE A 85 -8.47 -6.76 -14.63
N LEU A 86 -9.62 -6.55 -15.27
CA LEU A 86 -9.82 -6.78 -16.71
C LEU A 86 -9.56 -5.51 -17.55
N GLY A 87 -9.36 -4.37 -16.90
CA GLY A 87 -9.04 -3.11 -17.56
C GLY A 87 -7.70 -3.16 -18.29
N ASP A 88 -7.63 -2.46 -19.41
CA ASP A 88 -6.45 -2.40 -20.28
C ASP A 88 -5.26 -1.69 -19.59
N VAL A 89 -4.09 -2.25 -19.78
CA VAL A 89 -2.78 -1.66 -19.44
C VAL A 89 -1.84 -1.98 -20.61
N ASP A 90 -1.44 -0.96 -21.36
CA ASP A 90 -0.53 -1.09 -22.49
C ASP A 90 -0.95 -2.15 -23.54
N GLY A 91 -2.25 -2.26 -23.80
CA GLY A 91 -2.82 -3.16 -24.81
C GLY A 91 -3.17 -4.57 -24.30
N GLU A 92 -3.07 -4.83 -23.00
CA GLU A 92 -3.52 -6.09 -22.41
C GLU A 92 -4.28 -5.90 -21.08
N ALA A 93 -5.04 -6.92 -20.67
CA ALA A 93 -5.71 -6.87 -19.38
C ALA A 93 -4.69 -6.85 -18.22
N ARG A 94 -4.94 -6.02 -17.21
CA ARG A 94 -4.05 -5.87 -16.03
C ARG A 94 -3.72 -7.20 -15.36
N ALA A 95 -4.70 -8.10 -15.24
CA ALA A 95 -4.49 -9.43 -14.68
C ALA A 95 -3.50 -10.26 -15.51
N ASP A 96 -3.50 -10.12 -16.84
CA ASP A 96 -2.57 -10.82 -17.74
C ASP A 96 -1.16 -10.24 -17.61
N ALA A 97 -1.03 -8.92 -17.59
CA ALA A 97 0.25 -8.25 -17.36
C ALA A 97 0.89 -8.69 -16.05
N TRP A 98 0.11 -8.79 -14.98
CA TRP A 98 0.60 -9.26 -13.68
C TRP A 98 0.93 -10.76 -13.66
N ALA A 99 0.19 -11.58 -14.38
CA ALA A 99 0.53 -13.00 -14.54
C ALA A 99 1.89 -13.17 -15.23
N LYS A 100 2.13 -12.44 -16.32
CA LYS A 100 3.42 -12.44 -17.03
C LYS A 100 4.55 -11.87 -16.16
N GLU A 101 4.29 -10.82 -15.39
CA GLU A 101 5.27 -10.24 -14.47
C GLU A 101 5.68 -11.23 -13.37
N ALA A 102 4.74 -11.99 -12.79
CA ALA A 102 5.04 -13.04 -11.83
C ALA A 102 5.96 -14.11 -12.43
N VAL A 103 5.71 -14.52 -13.66
CA VAL A 103 6.59 -15.45 -14.40
C VAL A 103 7.96 -14.84 -14.65
N ARG A 104 8.02 -13.60 -15.14
CA ARG A 104 9.28 -12.89 -15.37
C ARG A 104 10.14 -12.82 -14.09
N MET A 105 9.54 -12.51 -12.96
CA MET A 105 10.23 -12.47 -11.66
C MET A 105 10.76 -13.84 -11.25
N ALA A 106 9.98 -14.91 -11.43
CA ALA A 106 10.44 -16.27 -11.16
C ALA A 106 11.64 -16.66 -12.02
N LEU A 107 11.62 -16.31 -13.31
CA LEU A 107 12.72 -16.58 -14.24
C LEU A 107 13.98 -15.76 -13.93
N VAL A 108 13.83 -14.52 -13.50
CA VAL A 108 14.96 -13.69 -13.02
C VAL A 108 15.60 -14.33 -11.79
N ASN A 109 14.79 -14.84 -10.87
CA ASN A 109 15.29 -15.48 -9.64
C ASN A 109 16.06 -16.77 -9.92
N LEU A 110 15.77 -17.50 -11.00
CA LEU A 110 16.58 -18.66 -11.42
C LEU A 110 18.07 -18.31 -11.61
N ASN A 111 18.35 -17.10 -12.08
CA ASN A 111 19.70 -16.60 -12.35
C ASN A 111 20.21 -15.64 -11.26
N ALA A 112 19.47 -15.45 -10.19
CA ALA A 112 19.86 -14.55 -9.13
C ALA A 112 21.10 -15.07 -8.38
N VAL A 113 21.96 -14.14 -8.00
CA VAL A 113 23.12 -14.36 -7.12
C VAL A 113 22.88 -13.68 -5.77
N ALA A 114 23.61 -14.10 -4.76
CA ALA A 114 23.51 -13.47 -3.43
C ALA A 114 23.85 -11.98 -3.52
N ALA A 115 23.04 -11.15 -2.87
CA ALA A 115 23.35 -9.73 -2.74
C ALA A 115 24.60 -9.53 -1.87
N PRO A 116 25.45 -8.53 -2.15
CA PRO A 116 26.58 -8.22 -1.32
C PRO A 116 26.13 -7.85 0.08
N ALA A 117 26.78 -8.44 1.10
CA ALA A 117 26.54 -8.09 2.49
C ALA A 117 27.50 -6.98 2.92
N GLY A 118 27.02 -5.98 3.67
CA GLY A 118 27.84 -4.89 4.17
C GLY A 118 27.10 -3.55 4.16
N SER A 119 27.81 -2.50 4.55
CA SER A 119 27.34 -1.12 4.47
C SER A 119 27.72 -0.53 3.12
N LEU A 120 26.77 -0.15 2.32
CA LEU A 120 26.98 0.39 0.98
C LEU A 120 25.91 1.44 0.62
N PRO A 121 26.22 2.37 -0.30
CA PRO A 121 25.23 3.29 -0.82
C PRO A 121 24.11 2.54 -1.53
N VAL A 122 22.87 2.93 -1.28
CA VAL A 122 21.69 2.32 -1.92
C VAL A 122 20.81 3.40 -2.56
N VAL A 123 20.18 3.06 -3.67
CA VAL A 123 19.14 3.87 -4.31
C VAL A 123 17.80 3.16 -4.09
N LEU A 124 16.87 3.82 -3.44
CA LEU A 124 15.51 3.31 -3.22
C LEU A 124 14.60 3.90 -4.31
N GLY A 125 14.02 3.04 -5.13
CA GLY A 125 13.01 3.43 -6.11
C GLY A 125 11.64 3.67 -5.47
N ALA A 126 10.67 4.17 -6.26
CA ALA A 126 9.28 4.27 -5.83
C ALA A 126 8.63 2.89 -5.66
N GLY A 127 7.60 2.80 -4.83
CA GLY A 127 6.82 1.58 -4.60
C GLY A 127 7.18 0.87 -3.29
N TRP A 128 7.56 -0.39 -3.33
CA TRP A 128 7.87 -1.20 -2.14
C TRP A 128 8.83 -0.56 -1.12
N PRO A 129 9.87 0.16 -1.52
CA PRO A 129 10.71 0.91 -0.57
C PRO A 129 9.94 1.95 0.27
N GLY A 130 8.76 2.37 -0.15
CA GLY A 130 7.84 3.18 0.67
C GLY A 130 7.44 2.52 2.00
N VAL A 131 7.47 1.18 2.09
CA VAL A 131 7.26 0.48 3.36
C VAL A 131 8.38 0.79 4.35
N LEU A 132 9.63 0.89 3.90
CA LEU A 132 10.74 1.31 4.76
C LEU A 132 10.52 2.72 5.32
N LEU A 133 10.03 3.65 4.50
CA LEU A 133 9.67 5.01 4.97
C LEU A 133 8.51 4.95 5.98
N HIS A 134 7.50 4.12 5.74
CA HIS A 134 6.39 3.89 6.66
C HIS A 134 6.88 3.42 8.04
N GLU A 135 7.73 2.40 8.08
CA GLU A 135 8.27 1.83 9.32
C GLU A 135 9.28 2.77 10.01
N ALA A 136 10.20 3.34 9.26
CA ALA A 136 11.29 4.14 9.83
C ALA A 136 10.85 5.55 10.25
N VAL A 137 9.86 6.13 9.60
CA VAL A 137 9.44 7.53 9.80
C VAL A 137 7.95 7.62 10.13
N GLY A 138 7.09 6.92 9.38
CA GLY A 138 5.63 7.04 9.49
C GLY A 138 5.12 6.76 10.89
N HIS A 139 5.43 5.61 11.47
CA HIS A 139 5.04 5.27 12.84
C HIS A 139 5.62 6.24 13.88
N GLY A 140 6.83 6.75 13.66
CA GLY A 140 7.42 7.77 14.51
C GLY A 140 6.68 9.11 14.52
N LEU A 141 5.85 9.37 13.50
CA LEU A 141 5.07 10.60 13.35
C LEU A 141 3.60 10.46 13.75
N GLU A 142 3.20 9.33 14.35
CA GLU A 142 1.87 9.18 14.93
C GLU A 142 1.68 10.05 16.17
N GLY A 143 0.52 10.69 16.27
CA GLY A 143 0.23 11.69 17.31
C GLY A 143 0.28 11.15 18.73
N ASP A 144 -0.14 9.89 18.94
CA ASP A 144 -0.18 9.29 20.28
C ASP A 144 1.23 9.02 20.83
N PHE A 145 2.17 8.54 20.01
CA PHE A 145 3.57 8.37 20.43
C PHE A 145 4.23 9.70 20.73
N ASN A 146 3.95 10.73 19.91
CA ASN A 146 4.52 12.06 20.10
C ASN A 146 3.93 12.78 21.32
N ARG A 147 2.63 12.63 21.59
CA ARG A 147 1.99 13.14 22.81
C ARG A 147 2.57 12.51 24.07
N ARG A 148 2.86 11.20 24.03
CA ARG A 148 3.46 10.48 25.17
C ARG A 148 4.95 10.72 25.33
N GLY A 149 5.61 11.36 24.38
CA GLY A 149 7.07 11.59 24.40
C GLY A 149 7.89 10.33 24.12
N THR A 150 7.31 9.32 23.47
CA THR A 150 7.98 8.03 23.20
C THR A 150 8.59 7.93 21.80
N SER A 151 8.29 8.88 20.91
CA SER A 151 8.91 8.97 19.60
C SER A 151 10.19 9.82 19.63
N VAL A 152 11.13 9.50 18.77
CA VAL A 152 12.33 10.34 18.52
C VAL A 152 11.96 11.73 17.96
N PHE A 153 10.78 11.87 17.38
CA PHE A 153 10.27 13.14 16.83
C PHE A 153 9.53 13.99 17.86
N SER A 154 9.34 13.50 19.09
CA SER A 154 8.57 14.22 20.12
C SER A 154 9.18 15.55 20.46
N GLY A 155 8.35 16.62 20.38
CA GLY A 155 8.78 17.99 20.71
C GLY A 155 9.67 18.66 19.66
N GLN A 156 9.86 18.05 18.48
CA GLN A 156 10.78 18.57 17.46
C GLN A 156 10.08 19.35 16.32
N ILE A 157 8.81 19.73 16.48
CA ILE A 157 8.13 20.57 15.48
C ILE A 157 8.95 21.85 15.26
N GLY A 158 9.23 22.19 13.99
CA GLY A 158 10.05 23.32 13.57
C GLY A 158 11.55 23.03 13.53
N GLN A 159 12.01 21.86 13.97
CA GLN A 159 13.41 21.47 13.91
C GLN A 159 13.74 20.71 12.63
N LEU A 160 15.00 20.78 12.22
CA LEU A 160 15.56 19.95 11.14
C LEU A 160 15.73 18.51 11.66
N VAL A 161 14.95 17.56 11.13
CA VAL A 161 14.93 16.14 11.55
C VAL A 161 15.43 15.19 10.47
N SER A 162 15.62 15.67 9.26
CA SER A 162 16.18 14.92 8.13
C SER A 162 16.94 15.83 7.18
N SER A 163 17.47 15.27 6.09
CA SER A 163 18.08 16.08 5.03
C SER A 163 17.09 17.10 4.47
N GLU A 164 17.55 18.29 4.14
CA GLU A 164 16.78 19.35 3.46
C GLU A 164 16.21 18.91 2.10
N LEU A 165 16.74 17.83 1.51
CA LEU A 165 16.23 17.21 0.29
C LEU A 165 14.97 16.37 0.53
N CYS A 166 14.59 16.11 1.78
CA CYS A 166 13.49 15.24 2.14
C CYS A 166 12.22 16.03 2.45
N THR A 167 11.14 15.70 1.74
CA THR A 167 9.78 16.11 2.08
C THR A 167 8.93 14.86 2.24
N VAL A 168 8.24 14.72 3.36
CA VAL A 168 7.41 13.57 3.70
C VAL A 168 5.97 14.02 3.89
N VAL A 169 5.06 13.36 3.18
CA VAL A 169 3.63 13.66 3.16
C VAL A 169 2.83 12.40 3.49
N ASP A 170 1.79 12.55 4.28
CA ASP A 170 0.69 11.60 4.39
C ASP A 170 -0.52 12.12 3.60
N ASP A 171 -0.92 11.40 2.56
CA ASP A 171 -1.99 11.84 1.66
C ASP A 171 -3.13 10.80 1.61
N GLY A 172 -4.15 11.04 2.42
CA GLY A 172 -5.39 10.26 2.42
C GLY A 172 -6.32 10.55 1.24
N THR A 173 -6.03 11.55 0.39
CA THR A 173 -6.91 12.03 -0.68
C THR A 173 -6.63 11.40 -2.04
N MET A 174 -5.54 10.64 -2.18
CA MET A 174 -5.17 10.00 -3.45
C MET A 174 -6.24 9.04 -3.92
N ARG A 175 -6.81 9.28 -5.11
CA ARG A 175 -7.88 8.44 -5.64
C ARG A 175 -7.44 6.99 -5.77
N ASP A 176 -8.37 6.10 -5.43
CA ASP A 176 -8.28 4.67 -5.70
C ASP A 176 -7.14 3.92 -4.99
N ARG A 177 -6.35 4.62 -4.17
CA ARG A 177 -5.29 4.01 -3.38
C ARG A 177 -5.86 3.23 -2.20
N ARG A 178 -5.20 2.12 -1.85
CA ARG A 178 -5.62 1.22 -0.78
C ARG A 178 -5.79 1.93 0.57
N GLY A 179 -4.86 2.83 0.91
CA GLY A 179 -4.83 3.56 2.18
C GLY A 179 -5.74 4.79 2.23
N SER A 180 -6.20 5.30 1.08
CA SER A 180 -7.00 6.51 1.03
C SER A 180 -8.42 6.29 1.52
N VAL A 181 -9.00 7.30 2.15
CA VAL A 181 -10.38 7.29 2.68
C VAL A 181 -11.01 8.66 2.47
N ALA A 182 -12.32 8.69 2.22
CA ALA A 182 -13.06 9.95 2.16
C ALA A 182 -13.18 10.58 3.57
N ILE A 183 -13.45 9.72 4.57
CA ILE A 183 -13.41 10.07 5.99
C ILE A 183 -12.65 8.97 6.74
N ASP A 184 -12.02 9.30 7.86
CA ASP A 184 -11.48 8.31 8.79
C ASP A 184 -12.57 7.63 9.63
N ASP A 185 -12.20 6.76 10.56
CA ASP A 185 -13.15 6.02 11.39
C ASP A 185 -13.76 6.89 12.52
N GLU A 186 -13.34 8.13 12.64
CA GLU A 186 -13.89 9.16 13.52
C GLU A 186 -14.71 10.23 12.77
N GLY A 187 -14.87 10.08 11.44
CA GLY A 187 -15.62 10.99 10.57
C GLY A 187 -14.86 12.25 10.16
N THR A 188 -13.55 12.29 10.38
CA THR A 188 -12.69 13.37 9.89
C THR A 188 -12.36 13.13 8.42
N PRO A 189 -12.51 14.14 7.53
CA PRO A 189 -12.11 13.99 6.12
C PRO A 189 -10.64 13.60 5.97
N GLY A 190 -10.34 12.71 5.01
CA GLY A 190 -8.98 12.43 4.58
C GLY A 190 -8.31 13.70 4.06
N GLN A 191 -7.03 13.90 4.37
CA GLN A 191 -6.31 15.13 4.11
C GLN A 191 -4.95 14.86 3.46
N TYR A 192 -4.38 15.93 2.91
CA TYR A 192 -3.00 16.00 2.49
C TYR A 192 -2.19 16.67 3.61
N ASN A 193 -1.44 15.88 4.34
CA ASN A 193 -0.70 16.32 5.53
C ASN A 193 0.80 16.37 5.22
N VAL A 194 1.39 17.55 5.22
CA VAL A 194 2.85 17.69 5.15
C VAL A 194 3.42 17.43 6.54
N LEU A 195 4.14 16.34 6.70
CA LEU A 195 4.73 15.93 7.98
C LEU A 195 6.15 16.49 8.14
N ILE A 196 6.96 16.39 7.10
CA ILE A 196 8.30 16.97 7.01
C ILE A 196 8.39 17.75 5.70
N GLU A 197 8.89 18.97 5.73
CA GLU A 197 9.08 19.80 4.53
C GLU A 197 10.53 20.32 4.52
N ASN A 198 11.26 19.99 3.45
CA ASN A 198 12.68 20.36 3.31
C ASN A 198 13.49 20.02 4.57
N GLY A 199 13.28 18.82 5.11
CA GLY A 199 13.93 18.33 6.31
C GLY A 199 13.34 18.81 7.64
N VAL A 200 12.48 19.83 7.64
CA VAL A 200 11.89 20.42 8.84
C VAL A 200 10.58 19.75 9.22
N LEU A 201 10.46 19.29 10.45
CA LEU A 201 9.22 18.70 10.98
C LEU A 201 8.12 19.75 11.09
N LYS A 202 6.97 19.48 10.45
CA LYS A 202 5.81 20.39 10.40
C LYS A 202 4.66 19.94 11.31
N GLY A 203 4.47 18.63 11.49
CA GLY A 203 3.36 18.12 12.27
C GLY A 203 3.38 16.60 12.41
N TYR A 204 2.34 16.09 13.07
CA TYR A 204 2.12 14.68 13.32
C TYR A 204 0.77 14.24 12.73
N MET A 205 0.61 12.95 12.48
CA MET A 205 -0.68 12.36 12.13
C MET A 205 -1.55 12.27 13.39
N GLN A 206 -2.74 12.88 13.36
CA GLN A 206 -3.59 13.07 14.53
C GLN A 206 -4.97 12.43 14.36
N ASP A 207 -5.39 11.61 15.33
CA ASP A 207 -6.79 11.30 15.58
C ASP A 207 -7.46 12.42 16.41
N LYS A 208 -8.77 12.37 16.59
CA LYS A 208 -9.52 13.40 17.37
C LYS A 208 -9.07 13.46 18.84
N LEU A 209 -8.73 12.31 19.47
CA LEU A 209 -8.32 12.28 20.86
C LEU A 209 -6.96 12.96 21.06
N ASN A 210 -5.96 12.53 20.29
CA ASN A 210 -4.60 13.06 20.41
C ASN A 210 -4.53 14.51 19.96
N ALA A 211 -5.24 14.88 18.89
CA ALA A 211 -5.39 16.28 18.43
C ALA A 211 -5.91 17.18 19.55
N ARG A 212 -7.01 16.79 20.20
CA ARG A 212 -7.60 17.53 21.34
C ARG A 212 -6.60 17.67 22.49
N LEU A 213 -5.92 16.60 22.87
CA LEU A 213 -4.97 16.61 24.00
C LEU A 213 -3.70 17.41 23.71
N MET A 214 -3.35 17.57 22.44
CA MET A 214 -2.22 18.38 21.98
C MET A 214 -2.60 19.80 21.56
N GLY A 215 -3.90 20.15 21.58
CA GLY A 215 -4.39 21.47 21.21
C GLY A 215 -4.27 21.79 19.70
N VAL A 216 -4.34 20.75 18.85
CA VAL A 216 -4.25 20.88 17.38
C VAL A 216 -5.48 20.30 16.69
N ALA A 217 -5.60 20.47 15.37
CA ALA A 217 -6.68 19.87 14.59
C ALA A 217 -6.38 18.39 14.25
N PRO A 218 -7.41 17.53 14.12
CA PRO A 218 -7.24 16.19 13.60
C PRO A 218 -6.87 16.21 12.11
N THR A 219 -6.10 15.21 11.67
CA THR A 219 -5.52 15.15 10.33
C THR A 219 -6.14 14.09 9.43
N GLY A 220 -7.26 13.47 9.84
CA GLY A 220 -7.94 12.43 9.05
C GLY A 220 -7.23 11.07 9.13
N ASN A 221 -6.51 10.82 10.21
CA ASN A 221 -5.72 9.61 10.44
C ASN A 221 -6.30 8.71 11.55
N GLY A 222 -7.53 8.96 11.99
CA GLY A 222 -8.22 8.16 13.01
C GLY A 222 -8.68 6.79 12.49
N ARG A 223 -7.76 5.94 12.03
CA ARG A 223 -8.05 4.57 11.59
C ARG A 223 -7.91 3.59 12.74
N ARG A 224 -8.85 2.60 12.79
CA ARG A 224 -8.92 1.56 13.83
C ARG A 224 -9.11 0.17 13.22
#